data_25d0193416171265674013562c842059
#
_entry.id   25d0193416171265674013562c842059
#
_cell.length_a   1.000
_cell.length_b   1.000
_cell.length_c   1.000
_cell.angle_alpha   90.00
_cell.angle_beta   90.00
_cell.angle_gamma   90.00
#
_symmetry.space_group_name_H-M   'P 1'
#
loop_
_entity.id
_entity.type
_entity.pdbx_description
1 polymer ?
#
loop_
_entity_poly.entity_id
_entity_poly.type
_entity_poly.pdbx_seq_one_letter_code
_entity_poly.pdbx_strand_id
1 'polypeptide(L)'
;MKHLTILVPEGEGNNLSSIVGAYKIFSKANEYWKKNRNKQPFNIQLAGISKKIGFYNGLFDVKPHVNISAITKTNLIIIPSLNHNYQKTVKENKLLID
;
A
#
# COMPACT_ATOMS: atom_id res chain seq x y z
N MET A 1 -4.85 1.59 18.63
CA MET A 1 -4.11 1.85 17.38
C MET A 1 -4.92 1.34 16.20
N LYS A 2 -5.07 2.17 15.17
CA LYS A 2 -5.81 1.80 13.97
C LYS A 2 -4.90 1.07 12.98
N HIS A 3 -5.43 0.03 12.38
CA HIS A 3 -4.71 -0.69 11.33
C HIS A 3 -5.00 -0.05 9.97
N LEU A 4 -3.95 0.41 9.31
CA LEU A 4 -4.02 1.04 8.00
C LEU A 4 -3.30 0.16 6.99
N THR A 5 -4.02 -0.28 5.98
CA THR A 5 -3.47 -1.13 4.93
C THR A 5 -3.40 -0.36 3.62
N ILE A 6 -2.21 -0.27 3.05
CA ILE A 6 -2.00 0.32 1.72
C ILE A 6 -1.82 -0.85 0.75
N LEU A 7 -2.67 -0.93 -0.25
CA LEU A 7 -2.56 -1.98 -1.26
C LEU A 7 -1.43 -1.67 -2.24
N VAL A 8 -0.72 -2.72 -2.64
CA VAL A 8 0.33 -2.63 -3.65
C VAL A 8 -0.11 -3.48 -4.83
N PRO A 9 -0.81 -2.87 -5.81
CA PRO A 9 -1.29 -3.59 -6.98
C PRO A 9 -0.14 -4.04 -7.87
N GLU A 10 -0.39 -5.04 -8.68
CA GLU A 10 0.58 -5.51 -9.65
C GLU A 10 0.35 -4.90 -11.03
N GLY A 11 1.36 -4.99 -11.89
CA GLY A 11 1.28 -4.57 -13.28
C GLY A 11 1.80 -3.18 -13.53
N GLU A 12 1.87 -2.84 -14.80
CA GLU A 12 2.41 -1.55 -15.23
C GLU A 12 1.50 -0.36 -14.92
N GLY A 13 0.23 -0.66 -14.57
CA GLY A 13 -0.72 0.39 -14.21
C GLY A 13 -0.53 0.97 -12.82
N ASN A 14 0.44 0.46 -12.06
CA ASN A 14 0.71 0.94 -10.71
C ASN A 14 1.34 2.32 -10.71
N ASN A 15 1.04 3.07 -9.65
CA ASN A 15 1.62 4.38 -9.43
C ASN A 15 2.44 4.36 -8.14
N LEU A 16 3.77 4.24 -8.30
CA LEU A 16 4.69 4.19 -7.15
C LEU A 16 4.59 5.44 -6.30
N SER A 17 4.47 6.61 -6.91
CA SER A 17 4.36 7.87 -6.15
C SER A 17 3.15 7.90 -5.25
N SER A 18 2.03 7.33 -5.68
CA SER A 18 0.82 7.26 -4.89
C SER A 18 0.99 6.37 -3.66
N ILE A 19 1.68 5.23 -3.82
CA ILE A 19 1.97 4.32 -2.71
C ILE A 19 2.92 4.98 -1.72
N VAL A 20 4.03 5.53 -2.20
CA VAL A 20 5.04 6.18 -1.36
C VAL A 20 4.45 7.41 -0.68
N GLY A 21 3.66 8.20 -1.39
CA GLY A 21 3.03 9.40 -0.84
C GLY A 21 2.11 9.08 0.31
N ALA A 22 1.25 8.08 0.15
CA ALA A 22 0.34 7.65 1.22
C ALA A 22 1.14 7.16 2.43
N TYR A 23 2.15 6.34 2.22
CA TYR A 23 2.99 5.83 3.30
C TYR A 23 3.66 6.97 4.05
N LYS A 24 4.22 7.94 3.33
CA LYS A 24 4.91 9.09 3.94
C LYS A 24 3.98 9.95 4.78
N ILE A 25 2.77 10.21 4.29
CA ILE A 25 1.80 11.04 5.01
C ILE A 25 1.44 10.40 6.35
N PHE A 26 1.09 9.12 6.35
CA PHE A 26 0.68 8.45 7.58
C PHE A 26 1.86 8.17 8.51
N SER A 27 3.06 7.94 7.96
CA SER A 27 4.27 7.80 8.78
C SER A 27 4.62 9.11 9.48
N LYS A 28 4.46 10.25 8.80
CA LYS A 28 4.67 11.56 9.41
C LYS A 28 3.66 11.83 10.52
N ALA A 29 2.41 11.42 10.33
CA ALA A 29 1.40 11.54 11.36
C ALA A 29 1.80 10.72 12.59
N ASN A 30 2.30 9.49 12.40
CA ASN A 30 2.79 8.67 13.49
C ASN A 30 3.95 9.34 14.24
N GLU A 31 4.92 9.89 13.51
CA GLU A 31 6.05 10.59 14.13
C GLU A 31 5.58 11.77 14.97
N TYR A 32 4.67 12.57 14.43
CA TYR A 32 4.13 13.74 15.12
C TYR A 32 3.45 13.35 16.42
N TRP A 33 2.56 12.37 16.37
CA TRP A 33 1.79 11.95 17.53
C TRP A 33 2.67 11.27 18.58
N LYS A 34 3.67 10.48 18.15
CA LYS A 34 4.60 9.86 19.07
C LYS A 34 5.43 10.90 19.81
N LYS A 35 5.89 11.93 19.10
CA LYS A 35 6.70 13.00 19.69
C LYS A 35 5.90 13.87 20.65
N ASN A 36 4.67 14.23 20.30
CA ASN A 36 3.89 15.23 21.03
C ASN A 36 2.90 14.64 22.02
N ARG A 37 2.45 13.40 21.81
CA ARG A 37 1.42 12.77 22.64
C ARG A 37 1.83 11.38 23.14
N ASN A 38 3.02 10.95 22.81
CA ASN A 38 3.52 9.61 23.15
C ASN A 38 2.57 8.49 22.68
N LYS A 39 1.97 8.68 21.50
CA LYS A 39 1.04 7.73 20.88
C LYS A 39 1.40 7.54 19.43
N GLN A 40 1.15 6.33 18.92
CA GLN A 40 1.25 6.02 17.49
C GLN A 40 -0.14 5.64 17.00
N PRO A 41 -0.84 6.54 16.27
CA PRO A 41 -2.23 6.29 15.89
C PRO A 41 -2.42 5.17 14.88
N PHE A 42 -1.42 4.92 14.01
CA PHE A 42 -1.57 3.97 12.93
C PHE A 42 -0.54 2.86 12.98
N ASN A 43 -0.99 1.63 12.77
CA ASN A 43 -0.14 0.52 12.41
C ASN A 43 -0.23 0.38 10.89
N ILE A 44 0.79 0.86 10.18
CA ILE A 44 0.79 0.96 8.72
C ILE A 44 1.43 -0.28 8.12
N GLN A 45 0.74 -0.91 7.18
CA GLN A 45 1.29 -2.04 6.45
C GLN A 45 0.96 -1.94 4.97
N LEU A 46 1.89 -2.40 4.13
CA LEU A 46 1.67 -2.56 2.71
C LEU A 46 1.33 -4.01 2.44
N ALA A 47 0.30 -4.23 1.64
CA ALA A 47 -0.17 -5.58 1.31
C ALA A 47 -0.22 -5.79 -0.19
N GLY A 48 0.27 -6.93 -0.64
CA GLY A 48 0.27 -7.29 -2.05
C GLY A 48 0.08 -8.78 -2.22
N ILE A 49 -0.07 -9.23 -3.47
CA ILE A 49 -0.19 -10.65 -3.79
C ILE A 49 1.16 -11.30 -4.07
N SER A 50 2.19 -10.52 -4.33
CA SER A 50 3.56 -10.99 -4.57
C SER A 50 4.49 -10.49 -3.47
N LYS A 51 5.61 -11.18 -3.28
CA LYS A 51 6.62 -10.78 -2.30
C LYS A 51 7.32 -9.48 -2.68
N LYS A 52 7.36 -9.18 -3.98
CA LYS A 52 8.05 -8.01 -4.50
C LYS A 52 7.36 -7.56 -5.78
N ILE A 53 7.11 -6.27 -5.89
CA ILE A 53 6.48 -5.67 -7.06
C ILE A 53 7.43 -4.64 -7.65
N GLY A 54 7.79 -4.82 -8.93
CA GLY A 54 8.71 -3.93 -9.62
C GLY A 54 8.02 -2.77 -10.28
N PHE A 55 8.73 -1.65 -10.37
CA PHE A 55 8.27 -0.42 -11.01
C PHE A 55 9.36 0.08 -11.94
N TYR A 56 8.94 0.71 -13.04
CA TYR A 56 9.86 1.29 -14.02
C TYR A 56 10.86 0.25 -14.56
N ASN A 57 10.33 -0.86 -15.05
CA ASN A 57 11.11 -1.97 -15.61
C ASN A 57 12.12 -2.55 -14.60
N GLY A 58 11.74 -2.64 -13.35
CA GLY A 58 12.60 -3.21 -12.32
C GLY A 58 13.61 -2.25 -11.71
N LEU A 59 13.53 -0.96 -12.06
CA LEU A 59 14.42 0.03 -11.47
C LEU A 59 14.14 0.20 -9.97
N PHE A 60 12.88 0.11 -9.58
CA PHE A 60 12.45 0.17 -8.18
C PHE A 60 11.60 -1.03 -7.84
N ASP A 61 11.79 -1.59 -6.66
CA ASP A 61 10.98 -2.67 -6.14
C ASP A 61 10.30 -2.25 -4.85
N VAL A 62 9.03 -2.64 -4.70
CA VAL A 62 8.32 -2.51 -3.43
C VAL A 62 8.14 -3.90 -2.85
N LYS A 63 8.53 -4.07 -1.59
CA LYS A 63 8.35 -5.31 -0.85
C LYS A 63 7.21 -5.11 0.13
N PRO A 64 6.01 -5.66 -0.15
CA PRO A 64 4.91 -5.53 0.81
C PRO A 64 5.27 -6.18 2.13
N HIS A 65 4.76 -5.62 3.22
CA HIS A 65 4.97 -6.19 4.55
C HIS A 65 4.30 -7.56 4.69
N VAL A 66 3.13 -7.72 4.06
CA VAL A 66 2.32 -8.92 4.17
C VAL A 66 1.68 -9.27 2.84
N ASN A 67 1.30 -10.53 2.68
CA ASN A 67 0.44 -10.95 1.59
C ASN A 67 -1.00 -10.57 1.92
N ILE A 68 -1.78 -10.17 0.91
CA ILE A 68 -3.16 -9.76 1.12
C ILE A 68 -4.00 -10.87 1.79
N SER A 69 -3.69 -12.12 1.51
CA SER A 69 -4.40 -13.25 2.09
C SER A 69 -4.17 -13.41 3.59
N ALA A 70 -3.11 -12.81 4.13
CA ALA A 70 -2.80 -12.87 5.55
C ALA A 70 -3.54 -11.83 6.38
N ILE A 71 -4.21 -10.88 5.73
CA ILE A 71 -4.94 -9.83 6.43
C ILE A 71 -6.32 -10.33 6.80
N THR A 72 -6.59 -10.38 8.11
CA THR A 72 -7.90 -10.79 8.62
C THR A 72 -8.77 -9.60 9.00
N LYS A 73 -8.13 -8.47 9.31
CA LYS A 73 -8.83 -7.27 9.75
C LYS A 73 -8.00 -6.02 9.50
N THR A 74 -8.66 -4.98 9.03
CA THR A 74 -8.05 -3.66 8.91
C THR A 74 -9.12 -2.60 9.13
N ASN A 75 -8.72 -1.43 9.64
CA ASN A 75 -9.64 -0.33 9.87
C ASN A 75 -9.80 0.56 8.65
N LEU A 76 -8.75 0.68 7.84
CA LEU A 76 -8.74 1.55 6.67
C LEU A 76 -7.90 0.91 5.57
N ILE A 77 -8.39 0.97 4.36
CA ILE A 77 -7.69 0.49 3.17
C ILE A 77 -7.44 1.68 2.26
N ILE A 78 -6.18 1.87 1.86
CA ILE A 78 -5.79 2.87 0.88
C ILE A 78 -5.54 2.16 -0.44
N ILE A 79 -6.28 2.57 -1.47
CA ILE A 79 -6.08 2.09 -2.83
C ILE A 79 -5.32 3.17 -3.57
N PRO A 80 -4.08 2.92 -4.00
CA PRO A 80 -3.31 3.94 -4.70
C PRO A 80 -3.93 4.25 -6.05
N SER A 81 -3.65 5.44 -6.58
CA SER A 81 -4.13 5.77 -7.91
C SER A 81 -3.45 4.89 -8.96
N LEU A 82 -4.20 4.59 -10.01
CA LEU A 82 -3.74 3.73 -11.09
C LEU A 82 -3.43 4.59 -12.31
N ASN A 83 -2.49 4.10 -13.13
CA ASN A 83 -2.14 4.75 -14.39
C ASN A 83 -3.14 4.36 -15.48
N HIS A 84 -2.75 4.54 -16.73
CA HIS A 84 -3.59 4.24 -17.89
C HIS A 84 -3.99 2.76 -17.95
N ASN A 85 -4.99 2.47 -18.77
CA ASN A 85 -5.45 1.11 -19.02
C ASN A 85 -6.01 0.44 -17.76
N TYR A 86 -7.05 1.04 -17.22
CA TYR A 86 -7.69 0.54 -16.00
C TYR A 86 -8.24 -0.87 -16.14
N GLN A 87 -8.73 -1.25 -17.32
CA GLN A 87 -9.25 -2.60 -17.52
C GLN A 87 -8.19 -3.66 -17.30
N LYS A 88 -7.00 -3.44 -17.86
CA LYS A 88 -5.87 -4.37 -17.68
C LYS A 88 -5.45 -4.42 -16.22
N THR A 89 -5.35 -3.27 -15.56
CA THR A 89 -4.93 -3.18 -14.16
C THR A 89 -5.91 -3.90 -13.25
N VAL A 90 -7.21 -3.71 -13.46
CA VAL A 90 -8.24 -4.39 -12.68
C VAL A 90 -8.13 -5.90 -12.84
N LYS A 91 -7.94 -6.37 -14.07
CA LYS A 91 -7.79 -7.79 -14.35
C LYS A 91 -6.55 -8.37 -13.67
N GLU A 92 -5.42 -7.67 -13.72
CA GLU A 92 -4.18 -8.12 -13.11
C GLU A 92 -4.25 -8.16 -11.58
N ASN A 93 -5.14 -7.39 -10.97
CA ASN A 93 -5.26 -7.25 -9.53
C ASN A 93 -6.57 -7.82 -8.97
N LYS A 94 -7.13 -8.79 -9.66
CA LYS A 94 -8.41 -9.38 -9.25
C LYS A 94 -8.40 -9.88 -7.79
N LEU A 95 -7.30 -10.47 -7.35
CA LEU A 95 -7.19 -10.97 -5.98
C LEU A 95 -7.23 -9.86 -4.93
N LEU A 96 -6.80 -8.65 -5.27
CA LEU A 96 -6.87 -7.51 -4.36
C LEU A 96 -8.28 -6.94 -4.29
N ILE A 97 -9.04 -7.06 -5.38
CA ILE A 97 -10.40 -6.51 -5.48
C ILE A 97 -11.40 -7.43 -4.80
N ASP A 98 -11.25 -8.73 -5.02
CA ASP A 98 -12.10 -9.74 -4.43
C ASP A 98 -11.69 -10.00 -2.97
#